data_11c4ef8f529702f256cc8bdc79c8e7c1
#
_entry.id   11c4ef8f529702f256cc8bdc79c8e7c1
#
_cell.length_a   1.000
_cell.length_b   1.000
_cell.length_c   1.000
_cell.angle_alpha   90.00
_cell.angle_beta   90.00
_cell.angle_gamma   90.00
#
_symmetry.space_group_name_H-M   'P 1'
#
loop_
_entity.id
_entity.type
_entity.pdbx_description
1 polymer ?
#
loop_
_entity_poly.entity_id
_entity_poly.type
_entity_poly.pdbx_seq_one_letter_code
_entity_poly.pdbx_strand_id
1 'polypeptide(L)'
;MIEFKEYSAVEIIQFLGTQFREYRLRLNMTQKEVSNRSGITILTINKFENGTIGKMSFATFIALIKALGYVNNLEHLLPTLPESPYLYNNTKKVQRVRHKRK
;
A
#
# COMPACT_ATOMS: atom_id res chain seq x y z
N MET A 1 -20.49 -2.62 4.93
CA MET A 1 -19.32 -1.74 4.97
C MET A 1 -18.36 -2.18 6.06
N ILE A 2 -17.08 -2.12 5.79
CA ILE A 2 -16.07 -2.57 6.73
C ILE A 2 -15.70 -1.46 7.71
N GLU A 3 -15.73 -1.81 9.00
CA GLU A 3 -15.37 -0.87 10.07
C GLU A 3 -13.93 -1.17 10.50
N PHE A 4 -12.98 -0.62 9.78
CA PHE A 4 -11.57 -0.88 10.04
C PHE A 4 -11.13 -0.54 11.46
N LYS A 5 -11.79 0.41 12.10
CA LYS A 5 -11.40 0.77 13.46
C LYS A 5 -11.61 -0.36 14.46
N GLU A 6 -12.42 -1.35 14.11
CA GLU A 6 -12.66 -2.50 14.98
C GLU A 6 -11.78 -3.69 14.63
N TYR A 7 -10.93 -3.55 13.63
CA TYR A 7 -10.06 -4.63 13.20
C TYR A 7 -8.66 -4.42 13.74
N SER A 8 -7.99 -5.52 14.07
CA SER A 8 -6.57 -5.46 14.40
C SER A 8 -5.78 -5.21 13.13
N ALA A 9 -4.50 -4.84 13.30
CA ALA A 9 -3.63 -4.65 12.15
C ALA A 9 -3.53 -5.92 11.32
N VAL A 10 -3.44 -7.08 11.98
CA VAL A 10 -3.37 -8.36 11.27
C VAL A 10 -4.63 -8.59 10.44
N GLU A 11 -5.79 -8.29 11.02
CA GLU A 11 -7.04 -8.47 10.30
C GLU A 11 -7.14 -7.55 9.09
N ILE A 12 -6.63 -6.33 9.21
CA ILE A 12 -6.63 -5.41 8.08
C ILE A 12 -5.71 -5.92 6.98
N ILE A 13 -4.54 -6.45 7.37
CA ILE A 13 -3.63 -7.04 6.39
C ILE A 13 -4.30 -8.21 5.66
N GLN A 14 -5.01 -9.04 6.40
CA GLN A 14 -5.73 -10.17 5.80
C GLN A 14 -6.79 -9.69 4.81
N PHE A 15 -7.52 -8.66 5.18
CA PHE A 15 -8.52 -8.09 4.28
C PHE A 15 -7.87 -7.56 3.02
N LEU A 16 -6.78 -6.82 3.17
CA LEU A 16 -6.09 -6.24 2.02
C LEU A 16 -5.51 -7.32 1.11
N GLY A 17 -5.05 -8.43 1.69
CA GLY A 17 -4.54 -9.53 0.88
C GLY A 17 -5.64 -10.16 0.02
N THR A 18 -6.82 -10.32 0.59
CA THR A 18 -7.95 -10.84 -0.16
C THR A 18 -8.34 -9.89 -1.30
N GLN A 19 -8.37 -8.59 -1.01
CA GLN A 19 -8.66 -7.59 -2.02
C GLN A 19 -7.59 -7.58 -3.11
N PHE A 20 -6.34 -7.70 -2.70
CA PHE A 20 -5.23 -7.72 -3.65
C PHE A 20 -5.41 -8.86 -4.65
N ARG A 21 -5.78 -10.04 -4.15
CA ARG A 21 -6.01 -11.19 -5.01
C ARG A 21 -7.11 -10.91 -6.01
N GLU A 22 -8.20 -10.26 -5.57
CA GLU A 22 -9.31 -9.94 -6.47
C GLU A 22 -8.86 -9.01 -7.60
N TYR A 23 -8.11 -7.97 -7.25
CA TYR A 23 -7.60 -7.05 -8.26
C TYR A 23 -6.66 -7.75 -9.22
N ARG A 24 -5.77 -8.59 -8.69
CA ARG A 24 -4.84 -9.33 -9.54
C ARG A 24 -5.58 -10.19 -10.55
N LEU A 25 -6.59 -10.92 -10.08
CA LEU A 25 -7.34 -11.81 -10.95
C LEU A 25 -8.12 -11.05 -12.01
N ARG A 26 -8.69 -9.91 -11.65
CA ARG A 26 -9.40 -9.10 -12.62
C ARG A 26 -8.49 -8.53 -13.69
N LEU A 27 -7.23 -8.33 -13.36
CA LEU A 27 -6.25 -7.87 -14.32
C LEU A 27 -5.63 -9.01 -15.12
N ASN A 28 -6.09 -10.23 -14.89
CA ASN A 28 -5.58 -11.43 -15.55
C ASN A 28 -4.09 -11.61 -15.34
N MET A 29 -3.62 -11.31 -14.14
CA MET A 29 -2.21 -11.44 -13.79
C MET A 29 -1.99 -12.65 -12.91
N THR A 30 -0.93 -13.39 -13.18
CA THR A 30 -0.52 -14.50 -12.32
C THR A 30 0.32 -13.96 -11.17
N GLN A 31 0.45 -14.77 -10.11
CA GLN A 31 1.35 -14.41 -9.03
C GLN A 31 2.79 -14.26 -9.53
N LYS A 32 3.16 -15.08 -10.51
CA LYS A 32 4.50 -15.00 -11.08
C LYS A 32 4.72 -13.66 -11.77
N GLU A 33 3.72 -13.18 -12.51
CA GLU A 33 3.84 -11.88 -13.16
C GLU A 33 3.99 -10.75 -12.14
N VAL A 34 3.22 -10.83 -11.06
CA VAL A 34 3.34 -9.83 -10.01
C VAL A 34 4.71 -9.91 -9.36
N SER A 35 5.21 -11.14 -9.13
CA SER A 35 6.53 -11.32 -8.56
C SER A 35 7.59 -10.69 -9.45
N ASN A 36 7.50 -10.93 -10.75
CA ASN A 36 8.48 -10.37 -11.69
C ASN A 36 8.46 -8.85 -11.71
N ARG A 37 7.27 -8.26 -11.62
CA ARG A 37 7.15 -6.79 -11.66
C ARG A 37 7.54 -6.13 -10.36
N SER A 38 7.24 -6.78 -9.24
CA SER A 38 7.44 -6.16 -7.94
C SER A 38 8.77 -6.48 -7.29
N GLY A 39 9.39 -7.59 -7.70
CA GLY A 39 10.58 -8.07 -7.01
C GLY A 39 10.25 -8.82 -5.72
N ILE A 40 8.97 -9.04 -5.44
CA ILE A 40 8.54 -9.75 -4.23
C ILE A 40 8.36 -11.22 -4.60
N THR A 41 8.79 -12.11 -3.71
CA THR A 41 8.72 -13.55 -4.00
C THR A 41 7.28 -14.03 -4.09
N ILE A 42 7.07 -15.08 -4.88
CA ILE A 42 5.75 -15.70 -4.99
C ILE A 42 5.27 -16.19 -3.64
N LEU A 43 6.19 -16.69 -2.82
CA LEU A 43 5.83 -17.17 -1.49
C LEU A 43 5.18 -16.05 -0.66
N THR A 44 5.78 -14.87 -0.68
CA THR A 44 5.22 -13.73 0.07
C THR A 44 3.87 -13.32 -0.50
N ILE A 45 3.76 -13.27 -1.82
CA ILE A 45 2.50 -12.91 -2.46
C ILE A 45 1.42 -13.91 -2.08
N ASN A 46 1.73 -15.19 -2.13
CA ASN A 46 0.77 -16.23 -1.79
C ASN A 46 0.30 -16.10 -0.34
N LYS A 47 1.24 -15.89 0.59
CA LYS A 47 0.88 -15.73 2.00
C LYS A 47 0.03 -14.51 2.23
N PHE A 48 0.30 -13.44 1.51
CA PHE A 48 -0.48 -12.23 1.62
C PHE A 48 -1.92 -12.49 1.16
N GLU A 49 -2.07 -13.13 0.02
CA GLU A 49 -3.39 -13.36 -0.58
C GLU A 49 -4.23 -14.35 0.22
N ASN A 50 -3.61 -15.31 0.89
CA ASN A 50 -4.38 -16.31 1.64
C ASN A 50 -4.48 -15.99 3.13
N GLY A 51 -3.99 -14.84 3.55
CA GLY A 51 -4.20 -14.38 4.92
C GLY A 51 -3.26 -14.96 5.96
N THR A 52 -2.17 -15.60 5.54
CA THR A 52 -1.24 -16.21 6.49
C THR A 52 -0.01 -15.37 6.78
N ILE A 53 0.12 -14.20 6.16
CA ILE A 53 1.24 -13.32 6.47
C ILE A 53 0.85 -12.47 7.67
N GLY A 54 1.57 -12.58 8.76
CA GLY A 54 1.22 -11.83 9.96
C GLY A 54 1.69 -10.39 9.93
N LYS A 55 2.74 -10.14 9.17
CA LYS A 55 3.35 -8.83 9.05
C LYS A 55 3.81 -8.60 7.63
N MET A 56 3.85 -7.34 7.23
CA MET A 56 4.35 -6.99 5.91
C MET A 56 4.92 -5.59 6.01
N SER A 57 6.11 -5.38 5.47
CA SER A 57 6.65 -4.03 5.47
C SER A 57 5.83 -3.16 4.51
N PHE A 58 5.77 -1.88 4.83
CA PHE A 58 5.04 -0.96 3.98
C PHE A 58 5.68 -0.88 2.59
N ALA A 59 7.00 -0.99 2.53
CA ALA A 59 7.68 -0.99 1.23
C ALA A 59 7.26 -2.17 0.36
N THR A 60 7.11 -3.34 0.97
CA THR A 60 6.63 -4.51 0.24
C THR A 60 5.22 -4.29 -0.28
N PHE A 61 4.35 -3.74 0.57
CA PHE A 61 2.99 -3.46 0.17
C PHE A 61 2.95 -2.48 -1.01
N ILE A 62 3.74 -1.41 -0.93
CA ILE A 62 3.81 -0.44 -2.01
C ILE A 62 4.28 -1.09 -3.31
N ALA A 63 5.30 -1.95 -3.23
CA ALA A 63 5.80 -2.64 -4.42
C ALA A 63 4.71 -3.50 -5.07
N LEU A 64 3.91 -4.17 -4.25
CA LEU A 64 2.83 -5.00 -4.77
C LEU A 64 1.74 -4.18 -5.43
N ILE A 65 1.34 -3.09 -4.79
CA ILE A 65 0.30 -2.22 -5.35
C ILE A 65 0.79 -1.59 -6.65
N LYS A 66 2.06 -1.21 -6.68
CA LYS A 66 2.66 -0.63 -7.88
C LYS A 66 2.64 -1.63 -9.03
N ALA A 67 2.90 -2.90 -8.73
CA ALA A 67 2.90 -3.93 -9.76
C ALA A 67 1.53 -4.09 -10.41
N LEU A 68 0.45 -3.83 -9.67
CA LEU A 68 -0.89 -3.87 -10.22
C LEU A 68 -1.29 -2.59 -10.94
N GLY A 69 -0.49 -1.52 -10.82
CA GLY A 69 -0.81 -0.25 -11.45
C GLY A 69 -1.70 0.66 -10.64
N TYR A 70 -1.89 0.37 -9.36
CA TYR A 70 -2.78 1.15 -8.51
C TYR A 70 -2.05 2.00 -7.48
N VAL A 71 -0.76 2.29 -7.71
CA VAL A 71 0.03 3.03 -6.72
C VAL A 71 -0.55 4.42 -6.44
N ASN A 72 -1.21 5.02 -7.42
CA ASN A 72 -1.79 6.35 -7.21
C ASN A 72 -2.91 6.34 -6.19
N ASN A 73 -3.52 5.20 -5.95
CA ASN A 73 -4.57 5.10 -4.94
C ASN A 73 -4.04 5.27 -3.53
N LEU A 74 -2.72 5.16 -3.35
CA LEU A 74 -2.13 5.32 -2.02
C LEU A 74 -2.28 6.74 -1.49
N GLU A 75 -2.46 7.72 -2.36
CA GLU A 75 -2.63 9.08 -1.89
C GLU A 75 -3.92 9.25 -1.07
N HIS A 76 -4.83 8.29 -1.20
CA HIS A 76 -6.08 8.34 -0.42
C HIS A 76 -5.94 7.78 0.98
N LEU A 77 -4.78 7.21 1.32
CA LEU A 77 -4.57 6.71 2.67
C LEU A 77 -4.59 7.84 3.69
N LEU A 78 -4.00 8.97 3.30
CA LEU A 78 -4.00 10.16 4.13
C LEU A 78 -4.43 11.31 3.24
N PRO A 79 -5.71 11.65 3.24
CA PRO A 79 -6.20 12.71 2.36
C PRO A 79 -5.50 14.02 2.58
N THR A 80 -5.40 14.79 1.53
CA THR A 80 -4.79 16.12 1.61
C THR A 80 -5.56 16.97 2.63
N LEU A 81 -4.79 17.60 3.51
CA LEU A 81 -5.39 18.43 4.53
C LEU A 81 -5.88 19.76 3.93
N PRO A 82 -6.93 20.36 4.52
CA PRO A 82 -7.37 21.66 4.07
C PRO A 82 -6.25 22.68 4.22
N GLU A 83 -6.13 23.56 3.26
CA GLU A 83 -5.07 24.55 3.27
C GLU A 83 -5.35 25.66 4.26
N SER A 84 -4.34 26.05 5.01
CA SER A 84 -4.40 27.22 5.86
C SER A 84 -3.01 27.81 5.89
N PRO A 85 -2.88 29.12 6.21
CA PRO A 85 -1.55 29.72 6.25
C PRO A 85 -0.58 28.96 7.17
N TYR A 86 -1.07 28.54 8.31
CA TYR A 86 -0.21 27.83 9.25
C TYR A 86 0.24 26.47 8.71
N LEU A 87 -0.69 25.69 8.21
CA LEU A 87 -0.37 24.36 7.70
C LEU A 87 0.51 24.44 6.45
N TYR A 88 0.24 25.42 5.62
CA TYR A 88 1.01 25.58 4.41
C TYR A 88 2.49 25.86 4.74
N ASN A 89 2.72 26.73 5.69
CA ASN A 89 4.10 27.05 6.08
C ASN A 89 4.81 25.83 6.66
N ASN A 90 4.13 25.05 7.47
CA ASN A 90 4.73 23.85 8.03
C ASN A 90 5.08 22.85 6.94
N THR A 91 4.20 22.69 5.97
CA THR A 91 4.44 21.77 4.88
C THR A 91 5.66 22.19 4.06
N LYS A 92 5.78 23.48 3.79
CA LYS A 92 6.93 23.99 3.05
C LYS A 92 8.23 23.72 3.79
N LYS A 93 8.23 23.91 5.08
CA LYS A 93 9.44 23.64 5.88
C LYS A 93 9.85 22.19 5.76
N VAL A 94 8.91 21.29 5.86
CA VAL A 94 9.22 19.87 5.75
C VAL A 94 9.80 19.53 4.38
N GLN A 95 9.22 20.09 3.34
CA GLN A 95 9.71 19.82 2.00
C GLN A 95 11.13 20.33 1.80
N ARG A 96 11.44 21.49 2.34
CA ARG A 96 12.79 22.02 2.20
C ARG A 96 13.82 21.17 2.91
N VAL A 97 13.48 20.67 4.08
CA VAL A 97 14.38 19.79 4.80
C VAL A 97 14.68 18.56 3.98
N ARG A 98 13.67 17.97 3.36
CA ARG A 98 13.88 16.79 2.57
C ARG A 98 14.75 17.05 1.36
N HIS A 99 14.60 18.20 0.74
CA HIS A 99 15.44 18.55 -0.39
C HIS A 99 16.88 18.64 0.01
N LYS A 100 17.15 19.21 1.15
CA LYS A 100 18.52 19.37 1.61
C LYS A 100 19.24 18.07 1.83
N ARG A 101 18.50 17.02 2.10
CA ARG A 101 19.14 15.74 2.37
C ARG A 101 19.59 15.02 1.12
N LYS A 102 19.23 15.54 0.00
CA LYS A 102 19.74 14.99 -1.24
C LYS A 102 21.11 15.56 -1.56
#